data_7341f465a62d3f14e6ab3b3a90ac54c7
#
_entry.id   7341f465a62d3f14e6ab3b3a90ac54c7
#
_cell.length_a   1.000
_cell.length_b   1.000
_cell.length_c   1.000
_cell.angle_alpha   90.00
_cell.angle_beta   90.00
_cell.angle_gamma   90.00
#
_symmetry.space_group_name_H-M   'P 1'
#
loop_
_entity.id
_entity.type
_entity.pdbx_description
1 polymer ?
#
loop_
_entity_poly.entity_id
_entity_poly.type
_entity_poly.pdbx_seq_one_letter_code
_entity_poly.pdbx_strand_id
1 'polypeptide(L)'
;DLAGCAAILAALESVVNTPTTGTVFGLFTRAEEVGGLGAQLAAENELFPKDTVVVSVETSSVLPGAEIGEGVVIRTGDRAATFDYEAEVYLAEAAKVIRTEYPDIKFQRQLMSAGGCEASAFKAFGYTVTGTAFPLGAWHNRGENGVELEFISKDDFVGGALLISEAAKLAGTSPSGALAQLAVTPSEQGARLASNRSL
;
A
#
# COMPACT_ATOMS: atom_id res chain seq x y z
N ASP A 1 5.74 -5.71 -13.69
CA ASP A 1 4.59 -4.85 -13.38
C ASP A 1 4.78 -3.45 -13.99
N LEU A 2 4.31 -3.25 -15.24
CA LEU A 2 4.38 -1.95 -15.92
C LEU A 2 3.41 -0.92 -15.33
N ALA A 3 2.26 -1.37 -14.83
CA ALA A 3 1.27 -0.48 -14.23
C ALA A 3 1.78 0.11 -12.91
N GLY A 4 2.41 -0.69 -12.06
CA GLY A 4 3.07 -0.21 -10.85
C GLY A 4 4.21 0.76 -11.15
N CYS A 5 5.05 0.45 -12.13
CA CYS A 5 6.10 1.37 -12.58
C CYS A 5 5.53 2.72 -13.05
N ALA A 6 4.46 2.71 -13.84
CA ALA A 6 3.81 3.94 -14.31
C ALA A 6 3.20 4.75 -13.16
N ALA A 7 2.58 4.09 -12.17
CA ALA A 7 2.03 4.75 -10.99
C ALA A 7 3.12 5.38 -10.12
N ILE A 8 4.27 4.72 -9.95
CA ILE A 8 5.44 5.28 -9.23
C ILE A 8 5.98 6.52 -9.95
N LEU A 9 6.08 6.49 -11.28
CA LEU A 9 6.54 7.65 -12.07
C LEU A 9 5.57 8.84 -11.92
N ALA A 10 4.25 8.60 -11.96
CA ALA A 10 3.25 9.63 -11.72
C ALA A 10 3.35 10.24 -10.30
N ALA A 11 3.63 9.41 -9.30
CA ALA A 11 3.85 9.88 -7.93
C ALA A 11 5.10 10.75 -7.82
N LEU A 12 6.22 10.35 -8.45
CA LEU A 12 7.45 11.15 -8.48
C LEU A 12 7.22 12.51 -9.18
N GLU A 13 6.52 12.53 -10.31
CA GLU A 13 6.15 13.77 -11.00
C GLU A 13 5.30 14.68 -10.09
N SER A 14 4.35 14.10 -9.36
CA SER A 14 3.49 14.84 -8.44
C SER A 14 4.29 15.52 -7.32
N VAL A 15 5.26 14.83 -6.69
CA VAL A 15 6.07 15.40 -5.61
C VAL A 15 7.13 16.39 -6.10
N VAL A 16 7.62 16.27 -7.33
CA VAL A 16 8.50 17.30 -7.92
C VAL A 16 7.79 18.64 -7.99
N ASN A 17 6.49 18.64 -8.25
CA ASN A 17 5.67 19.84 -8.37
C ASN A 17 5.02 20.29 -7.03
N THR A 18 5.15 19.48 -5.97
CA THR A 18 4.55 19.77 -4.65
C THR A 18 5.60 19.51 -3.58
N PRO A 19 6.15 20.55 -2.93
CA PRO A 19 7.18 20.37 -1.91
C PRO A 19 6.72 19.45 -0.79
N THR A 20 7.54 18.46 -0.45
CA THR A 20 7.39 17.59 0.73
C THR A 20 8.46 17.93 1.76
N THR A 21 8.22 17.57 3.02
CA THR A 21 9.23 17.76 4.10
C THR A 21 10.20 16.59 4.20
N GLY A 22 9.85 15.45 3.59
CA GLY A 22 10.69 14.26 3.51
C GLY A 22 11.20 13.99 2.11
N THR A 23 11.98 12.91 1.96
CA THR A 23 12.50 12.44 0.68
C THR A 23 11.64 11.29 0.17
N VAL A 24 11.32 11.32 -1.11
CA VAL A 24 10.60 10.24 -1.82
C VAL A 24 11.55 9.58 -2.81
N PHE A 25 11.60 8.25 -2.76
CA PHE A 25 12.39 7.43 -3.69
C PHE A 25 11.45 6.59 -4.55
N GLY A 26 11.69 6.53 -5.85
CA GLY A 26 11.11 5.52 -6.74
C GLY A 26 12.13 4.42 -6.97
N LEU A 27 11.86 3.22 -6.47
CA LEU A 27 12.71 2.06 -6.66
C LEU A 27 12.10 1.13 -7.71
N PHE A 28 12.87 0.81 -8.73
CA PHE A 28 12.51 -0.16 -9.77
C PHE A 28 13.50 -1.32 -9.69
N THR A 29 13.03 -2.46 -9.24
CA THR A 29 13.88 -3.62 -9.01
C THR A 29 13.89 -4.56 -10.21
N ARG A 30 14.74 -5.57 -10.14
CA ARG A 30 14.80 -6.69 -11.10
C ARG A 30 14.59 -8.00 -10.36
N ALA A 31 14.18 -9.01 -11.12
CA ALA A 31 14.08 -10.39 -10.65
C ALA A 31 13.06 -10.55 -9.49
N GLU A 32 11.93 -9.83 -9.56
CA GLU A 32 10.82 -10.00 -8.61
C GLU A 32 10.23 -11.41 -8.75
N GLU A 33 9.92 -11.87 -9.96
CA GLU A 33 9.25 -13.13 -10.31
C GLU A 33 10.07 -14.40 -9.95
N VAL A 34 11.32 -14.24 -9.59
CA VAL A 34 12.20 -15.33 -9.16
C VAL A 34 12.63 -15.21 -7.70
N GLY A 35 11.79 -14.55 -6.89
CA GLY A 35 11.94 -14.46 -5.44
C GLY A 35 12.27 -13.09 -4.89
N GLY A 36 12.00 -12.01 -5.63
CA GLY A 36 12.18 -10.63 -5.14
C GLY A 36 13.65 -10.26 -4.91
N LEU A 37 14.58 -10.81 -5.71
CA LEU A 37 16.03 -10.69 -5.47
C LEU A 37 16.51 -9.24 -5.45
N GLY A 38 15.95 -8.39 -6.34
CA GLY A 38 16.31 -6.96 -6.38
C GLY A 38 15.94 -6.24 -5.09
N ALA A 39 14.75 -6.48 -4.55
CA ALA A 39 14.28 -5.91 -3.30
C ALA A 39 15.08 -6.42 -2.10
N GLN A 40 15.38 -7.74 -2.06
CA GLN A 40 16.21 -8.31 -1.01
C GLN A 40 17.61 -7.66 -0.97
N LEU A 41 18.27 -7.54 -2.12
CA LEU A 41 19.59 -6.91 -2.21
C LEU A 41 19.55 -5.43 -1.82
N ALA A 42 18.51 -4.69 -2.22
CA ALA A 42 18.34 -3.30 -1.83
C ALA A 42 18.15 -3.13 -0.32
N ALA A 43 17.38 -4.02 0.30
CA ALA A 43 17.14 -4.02 1.74
C ALA A 43 18.36 -4.47 2.55
N GLU A 44 19.04 -5.55 2.12
CA GLU A 44 20.24 -6.11 2.76
C GLU A 44 21.40 -5.12 2.75
N ASN A 45 21.62 -4.41 1.65
CA ASN A 45 22.68 -3.42 1.50
C ASN A 45 22.29 -2.03 2.02
N GLU A 46 21.15 -1.90 2.70
CA GLU A 46 20.67 -0.64 3.28
C GLU A 46 20.70 0.53 2.27
N LEU A 47 20.16 0.28 1.06
CA LEU A 47 20.12 1.29 -0.01
C LEU A 47 19.38 2.56 0.42
N PHE A 48 18.47 2.44 1.40
CA PHE A 48 17.71 3.52 2.00
C PHE A 48 17.90 3.54 3.52
N PRO A 49 17.72 4.70 4.18
CA PRO A 49 17.68 4.79 5.64
C PRO A 49 16.66 3.81 6.26
N LYS A 50 16.95 3.26 7.43
CA LYS A 50 16.08 2.25 8.09
C LYS A 50 14.72 2.78 8.53
N ASP A 51 14.58 4.06 8.71
CA ASP A 51 13.32 4.75 9.01
C ASP A 51 12.47 5.04 7.76
N THR A 52 12.92 4.58 6.59
CA THR A 52 12.14 4.69 5.34
C THR A 52 10.91 3.80 5.41
N VAL A 53 9.74 4.39 5.15
CA VAL A 53 8.50 3.64 4.92
C VAL A 53 8.48 3.14 3.48
N VAL A 54 8.30 1.84 3.31
CA VAL A 54 8.27 1.19 1.99
C VAL A 54 6.84 0.88 1.58
N VAL A 55 6.46 1.32 0.39
CA VAL A 55 5.18 1.01 -0.24
C VAL A 55 5.45 0.18 -1.49
N SER A 56 5.18 -1.12 -1.44
CA SER A 56 5.23 -1.98 -2.64
C SER A 56 4.03 -1.71 -3.54
N VAL A 57 4.28 -1.58 -4.82
CA VAL A 57 3.23 -1.30 -5.82
C VAL A 57 3.19 -2.47 -6.79
N GLU A 58 2.06 -3.18 -6.79
CA GLU A 58 1.93 -4.49 -7.43
C GLU A 58 0.73 -4.55 -8.38
N THR A 59 0.75 -5.50 -9.30
CA THR A 59 -0.45 -6.11 -9.90
C THR A 59 -0.64 -7.48 -9.28
N SER A 60 -1.86 -7.83 -8.86
CA SER A 60 -2.10 -9.07 -8.13
C SER A 60 -3.38 -9.77 -8.57
N SER A 61 -3.41 -11.10 -8.47
CA SER A 61 -4.58 -11.89 -8.80
C SER A 61 -5.82 -11.43 -8.03
N VAL A 62 -6.98 -11.49 -8.69
CA VAL A 62 -8.27 -11.22 -8.06
C VAL A 62 -8.58 -12.25 -6.97
N LEU A 63 -9.23 -11.79 -5.91
CA LEU A 63 -9.79 -12.63 -4.86
C LEU A 63 -10.94 -11.86 -4.18
N PRO A 64 -11.79 -12.50 -3.36
CA PRO A 64 -12.86 -11.82 -2.66
C PRO A 64 -12.34 -10.62 -1.85
N GLY A 65 -12.86 -9.42 -2.14
CA GLY A 65 -12.40 -8.16 -1.57
C GLY A 65 -11.19 -7.53 -2.27
N ALA A 66 -10.79 -8.07 -3.43
CA ALA A 66 -9.80 -7.51 -4.34
C ALA A 66 -10.24 -7.77 -5.79
N GLU A 67 -11.25 -7.04 -6.23
CA GLU A 67 -11.96 -7.26 -7.49
C GLU A 67 -11.66 -6.16 -8.50
N ILE A 68 -11.60 -6.51 -9.80
CA ILE A 68 -11.37 -5.56 -10.89
C ILE A 68 -12.55 -4.58 -10.98
N GLY A 69 -12.26 -3.27 -11.06
CA GLY A 69 -13.25 -2.21 -11.16
C GLY A 69 -13.83 -1.77 -9.80
N GLU A 70 -13.40 -2.39 -8.69
CA GLU A 70 -13.77 -1.97 -7.35
C GLU A 70 -12.69 -1.13 -6.66
N GLY A 71 -11.70 -0.68 -7.42
CA GLY A 71 -10.62 0.20 -6.98
C GLY A 71 -9.34 -0.53 -6.63
N VAL A 72 -8.24 0.23 -6.55
CA VAL A 72 -6.95 -0.29 -6.11
C VAL A 72 -7.04 -0.84 -4.69
N VAL A 73 -6.31 -1.90 -4.42
CA VAL A 73 -6.28 -2.56 -3.11
C VAL A 73 -5.17 -1.96 -2.25
N ILE A 74 -5.50 -1.47 -1.06
CA ILE A 74 -4.54 -1.22 0.02
C ILE A 74 -4.23 -2.59 0.65
N ARG A 75 -2.99 -3.03 0.55
CA ARG A 75 -2.56 -4.36 1.01
C ARG A 75 -2.27 -4.33 2.51
N THR A 76 -2.93 -5.20 3.25
CA THR A 76 -2.65 -5.41 4.69
C THR A 76 -1.63 -6.51 4.94
N GLY A 77 -1.16 -7.14 3.89
CA GLY A 77 -0.22 -8.24 3.92
C GLY A 77 -0.22 -9.04 2.62
N ASP A 78 0.65 -10.04 2.59
CA ASP A 78 0.75 -11.03 1.53
C ASP A 78 0.79 -12.46 2.12
N ARG A 79 1.18 -13.45 1.30
CA ARG A 79 1.30 -14.84 1.75
C ARG A 79 2.36 -15.03 2.86
N ALA A 80 3.38 -14.18 2.89
CA ALA A 80 4.53 -14.33 3.80
C ALA A 80 4.31 -13.59 5.12
N ALA A 81 3.68 -12.40 5.11
CA ALA A 81 3.56 -11.55 6.28
C ALA A 81 2.35 -10.61 6.25
N THR A 82 1.87 -10.20 7.42
CA THR A 82 1.06 -8.98 7.57
C THR A 82 1.95 -7.76 7.56
N PHE A 83 1.45 -6.65 7.02
CA PHE A 83 2.20 -5.39 6.91
C PHE A 83 1.96 -4.48 8.11
N ASP A 84 2.67 -3.36 8.13
CA ASP A 84 2.72 -2.48 9.29
C ASP A 84 1.62 -1.41 9.20
N TYR A 85 0.85 -1.28 10.27
CA TYR A 85 -0.20 -0.26 10.37
C TYR A 85 0.35 1.16 10.18
N GLU A 86 1.52 1.44 10.74
CA GLU A 86 2.20 2.72 10.67
C GLU A 86 2.52 3.13 9.21
N ALA A 87 2.80 2.15 8.35
CA ALA A 87 2.97 2.39 6.91
C ALA A 87 1.62 2.53 6.20
N GLU A 88 0.63 1.68 6.54
CA GLU A 88 -0.70 1.71 5.93
C GLU A 88 -1.41 3.06 6.14
N VAL A 89 -1.15 3.74 7.26
CA VAL A 89 -1.77 5.04 7.58
C VAL A 89 -1.52 6.08 6.49
N TYR A 90 -0.36 6.08 5.84
CA TYR A 90 -0.09 7.00 4.72
C TYR A 90 -1.07 6.79 3.57
N LEU A 91 -1.35 5.54 3.19
CA LEU A 91 -2.34 5.21 2.17
C LEU A 91 -3.76 5.52 2.62
N ALA A 92 -4.08 5.25 3.88
CA ALA A 92 -5.41 5.51 4.43
C ALA A 92 -5.74 7.01 4.48
N GLU A 93 -4.79 7.87 4.87
CA GLU A 93 -4.97 9.32 4.86
C GLU A 93 -5.06 9.86 3.43
N ALA A 94 -4.22 9.39 2.52
CA ALA A 94 -4.32 9.72 1.10
C ALA A 94 -5.69 9.37 0.52
N ALA A 95 -6.21 8.19 0.82
CA ALA A 95 -7.53 7.75 0.38
C ALA A 95 -8.67 8.66 0.90
N LYS A 96 -8.55 9.23 2.10
CA LYS A 96 -9.54 10.20 2.61
C LYS A 96 -9.54 11.49 1.80
N VAL A 97 -8.36 12.02 1.47
CA VAL A 97 -8.22 13.21 0.63
C VAL A 97 -8.87 12.96 -0.73
N ILE A 98 -8.51 11.86 -1.39
CA ILE A 98 -9.02 11.51 -2.72
C ILE A 98 -10.54 11.37 -2.71
N ARG A 99 -11.13 10.66 -1.72
CA ARG A 99 -12.59 10.52 -1.63
C ARG A 99 -13.33 11.84 -1.49
N THR A 100 -12.68 12.86 -0.96
CA THR A 100 -13.27 14.21 -0.83
C THR A 100 -13.27 14.92 -2.19
N GLU A 101 -12.21 14.78 -2.97
CA GLU A 101 -12.05 15.44 -4.27
C GLU A 101 -12.69 14.65 -5.41
N TYR A 102 -12.64 13.33 -5.34
CA TYR A 102 -13.09 12.38 -6.36
C TYR A 102 -13.98 11.29 -5.73
N PRO A 103 -15.26 11.57 -5.42
CA PRO A 103 -16.14 10.65 -4.68
C PRO A 103 -16.38 9.29 -5.34
N ASP A 104 -16.22 9.23 -6.68
CA ASP A 104 -16.43 8.01 -7.46
C ASP A 104 -15.23 7.06 -7.43
N ILE A 105 -14.05 7.51 -6.95
CA ILE A 105 -12.87 6.65 -6.83
C ILE A 105 -13.04 5.71 -5.66
N LYS A 106 -12.92 4.43 -5.94
CA LYS A 106 -13.04 3.34 -4.98
C LYS A 106 -11.68 2.85 -4.50
N PHE A 107 -11.64 2.33 -3.29
CA PHE A 107 -10.48 1.67 -2.70
C PHE A 107 -10.94 0.42 -1.96
N GLN A 108 -10.21 -0.66 -2.14
CA GLN A 108 -10.37 -1.91 -1.41
C GLN A 108 -9.27 -2.03 -0.35
N ARG A 109 -9.46 -2.89 0.64
CA ARG A 109 -8.46 -3.21 1.66
C ARG A 109 -8.46 -4.70 1.90
N GLN A 110 -7.36 -5.39 1.59
CA GLN A 110 -7.31 -6.84 1.64
C GLN A 110 -5.89 -7.38 1.92
N LEU A 111 -5.84 -8.54 2.55
CA LEU A 111 -4.64 -9.36 2.62
C LEU A 111 -4.55 -10.19 1.33
N MET A 112 -3.49 -9.98 0.55
CA MET A 112 -3.30 -10.62 -0.76
C MET A 112 -2.57 -11.96 -0.60
N SER A 113 -3.29 -12.99 -0.15
CA SER A 113 -2.73 -14.28 0.27
C SER A 113 -2.23 -15.19 -0.87
N ALA A 114 -2.51 -14.87 -2.13
CA ALA A 114 -2.16 -15.71 -3.27
C ALA A 114 -0.64 -15.75 -3.57
N GLY A 115 0.07 -14.67 -3.31
CA GLY A 115 1.51 -14.55 -3.57
C GLY A 115 2.22 -13.66 -2.55
N GLY A 116 3.55 -13.65 -2.60
CA GLY A 116 4.39 -12.68 -1.92
C GLY A 116 4.56 -11.42 -2.76
N CYS A 117 5.19 -10.39 -2.19
CA CYS A 117 5.63 -9.20 -2.90
C CYS A 117 6.89 -8.62 -2.27
N GLU A 118 7.45 -7.59 -2.88
CA GLU A 118 8.71 -6.99 -2.44
C GLU A 118 8.63 -6.34 -1.05
N ALA A 119 7.43 -5.94 -0.57
CA ALA A 119 7.26 -5.46 0.80
C ALA A 119 7.74 -6.48 1.84
N SER A 120 7.45 -7.77 1.63
CA SER A 120 7.90 -8.84 2.54
C SER A 120 9.42 -9.00 2.56
N ALA A 121 10.10 -8.75 1.43
CA ALA A 121 11.56 -8.72 1.39
C ALA A 121 12.11 -7.59 2.26
N PHE A 122 11.62 -6.37 2.10
CA PHE A 122 12.02 -5.23 2.94
C PHE A 122 11.68 -5.44 4.42
N LYS A 123 10.50 -6.01 4.71
CA LYS A 123 10.08 -6.31 6.09
C LYS A 123 11.04 -7.28 6.78
N ALA A 124 11.53 -8.29 6.07
CA ALA A 124 12.50 -9.26 6.61
C ALA A 124 13.81 -8.59 7.05
N PHE A 125 14.16 -7.45 6.48
CA PHE A 125 15.31 -6.64 6.86
C PHE A 125 14.96 -5.46 7.78
N GLY A 126 13.76 -5.45 8.39
CA GLY A 126 13.39 -4.51 9.45
C GLY A 126 12.87 -3.14 8.97
N TYR A 127 12.48 -3.00 7.72
CA TYR A 127 11.78 -1.81 7.24
C TYR A 127 10.29 -1.85 7.61
N THR A 128 9.71 -0.67 7.80
CA THR A 128 8.26 -0.49 7.98
C THR A 128 7.59 -0.50 6.61
N VAL A 129 6.65 -1.43 6.39
CA VAL A 129 6.16 -1.72 5.04
C VAL A 129 4.64 -1.73 4.92
N THR A 130 4.16 -1.33 3.76
CA THR A 130 2.80 -1.55 3.27
C THR A 130 2.83 -1.78 1.76
N GLY A 131 1.68 -1.83 1.11
CA GLY A 131 1.63 -1.94 -0.33
C GLY A 131 0.27 -1.63 -0.91
N THR A 132 0.24 -1.54 -2.24
CA THR A 132 -0.96 -1.47 -3.06
C THR A 132 -0.95 -2.60 -4.07
N ALA A 133 -2.13 -2.98 -4.57
CA ALA A 133 -2.24 -3.89 -5.69
C ALA A 133 -3.34 -3.44 -6.65
N PHE A 134 -3.03 -3.43 -7.95
CA PHE A 134 -4.03 -3.36 -8.99
C PHE A 134 -4.57 -4.76 -9.23
N PRO A 135 -5.90 -5.01 -9.06
CA PRO A 135 -6.48 -6.31 -9.37
C PRO A 135 -6.26 -6.66 -10.85
N LEU A 136 -5.68 -7.83 -11.11
CA LEU A 136 -5.16 -8.24 -12.41
C LEU A 136 -5.95 -9.42 -12.99
N GLY A 137 -6.53 -9.22 -14.15
CA GLY A 137 -7.15 -10.28 -14.93
C GLY A 137 -6.11 -11.09 -15.70
N ALA A 138 -6.40 -12.36 -15.96
CA ALA A 138 -5.50 -13.33 -16.58
C ALA A 138 -4.10 -13.37 -15.93
N TRP A 139 -4.06 -13.28 -14.60
CA TRP A 139 -2.83 -13.24 -13.79
C TRP A 139 -1.82 -14.30 -14.21
N HIS A 140 -0.57 -13.91 -14.46
CA HIS A 140 0.49 -14.71 -15.07
C HIS A 140 0.10 -15.29 -16.43
N ASN A 141 -0.66 -14.53 -17.21
CA ASN A 141 -1.17 -14.90 -18.54
C ASN A 141 -2.03 -16.18 -18.55
N ARG A 142 -2.63 -16.54 -17.40
CA ARG A 142 -3.49 -17.72 -17.28
C ARG A 142 -4.94 -17.37 -17.64
N GLY A 143 -5.37 -17.76 -18.81
CA GLY A 143 -6.75 -17.71 -19.25
C GLY A 143 -7.48 -19.03 -19.14
N GLU A 144 -8.80 -19.02 -19.39
CA GLU A 144 -9.63 -20.24 -19.31
C GLU A 144 -9.20 -21.32 -20.31
N ASN A 145 -8.75 -20.92 -21.50
CA ASN A 145 -8.42 -21.82 -22.61
C ASN A 145 -6.94 -21.77 -23.03
N GLY A 146 -6.08 -21.26 -22.17
CA GLY A 146 -4.65 -21.15 -22.46
C GLY A 146 -4.07 -19.81 -22.05
N VAL A 147 -3.12 -19.30 -22.86
CA VAL A 147 -2.46 -18.01 -22.60
C VAL A 147 -3.38 -16.86 -23.00
N GLU A 148 -3.63 -15.94 -22.08
CA GLU A 148 -4.38 -14.72 -22.31
C GLU A 148 -3.56 -13.50 -21.90
N LEU A 149 -3.93 -12.31 -22.44
CA LEU A 149 -3.29 -11.06 -22.07
C LEU A 149 -3.74 -10.63 -20.67
N GLU A 150 -2.81 -10.25 -19.84
CA GLU A 150 -3.09 -9.61 -18.57
C GLU A 150 -3.74 -8.23 -18.78
N PHE A 151 -4.65 -7.86 -17.91
CA PHE A 151 -5.31 -6.56 -17.94
C PHE A 151 -5.70 -6.08 -16.55
N ILE A 152 -5.77 -4.77 -16.39
CA ILE A 152 -6.29 -4.10 -15.20
C ILE A 152 -7.43 -3.15 -15.59
N SER A 153 -8.24 -2.73 -14.63
CA SER A 153 -9.21 -1.66 -14.83
C SER A 153 -8.48 -0.32 -14.97
N LYS A 154 -8.88 0.48 -15.96
CA LYS A 154 -8.39 1.84 -16.11
C LYS A 154 -8.70 2.69 -14.88
N ASP A 155 -9.89 2.55 -14.31
CA ASP A 155 -10.32 3.34 -13.15
C ASP A 155 -9.56 2.93 -11.89
N ASP A 156 -9.28 1.64 -11.71
CA ASP A 156 -8.40 1.15 -10.65
C ASP A 156 -6.99 1.72 -10.78
N PHE A 157 -6.46 1.78 -12.01
CA PHE A 157 -5.15 2.36 -12.28
C PHE A 157 -5.09 3.85 -11.92
N VAL A 158 -6.08 4.63 -12.36
CA VAL A 158 -6.15 6.07 -12.05
C VAL A 158 -6.27 6.29 -10.54
N GLY A 159 -7.16 5.54 -9.87
CA GLY A 159 -7.32 5.61 -8.42
C GLY A 159 -6.05 5.24 -7.67
N GLY A 160 -5.33 4.21 -8.13
CA GLY A 160 -4.06 3.78 -7.53
C GLY A 160 -2.93 4.77 -7.74
N ALA A 161 -2.79 5.33 -8.93
CA ALA A 161 -1.78 6.35 -9.21
C ALA A 161 -2.01 7.61 -8.36
N LEU A 162 -3.26 8.05 -8.20
CA LEU A 162 -3.62 9.12 -7.29
C LEU A 162 -3.31 8.76 -5.82
N LEU A 163 -3.65 7.54 -5.39
CA LEU A 163 -3.40 7.09 -4.02
C LEU A 163 -1.91 7.16 -3.67
N ILE A 164 -1.05 6.64 -4.54
CA ILE A 164 0.40 6.63 -4.33
C ILE A 164 0.95 8.05 -4.37
N SER A 165 0.44 8.90 -5.28
CA SER A 165 0.84 10.31 -5.38
C SER A 165 0.49 11.09 -4.12
N GLU A 166 -0.75 10.98 -3.61
CA GLU A 166 -1.17 11.65 -2.38
C GLU A 166 -0.43 11.10 -1.14
N ALA A 167 -0.18 9.79 -1.07
CA ALA A 167 0.61 9.21 0.00
C ALA A 167 2.07 9.72 -0.03
N ALA A 168 2.68 9.86 -1.20
CA ALA A 168 4.03 10.40 -1.36
C ALA A 168 4.14 11.86 -0.88
N LYS A 169 3.10 12.67 -1.04
CA LYS A 169 3.07 14.05 -0.50
C LYS A 169 3.12 14.12 1.03
N LEU A 170 2.79 13.02 1.71
CA LEU A 170 2.88 12.92 3.18
C LEU A 170 4.30 12.57 3.67
N ALA A 171 5.28 12.42 2.77
CA ALA A 171 6.67 12.13 3.14
C ALA A 171 7.22 13.19 4.10
N GLY A 172 7.85 12.73 5.19
CA GLY A 172 8.37 13.56 6.27
C GLY A 172 7.31 14.02 7.29
N THR A 173 6.05 13.56 7.14
CA THR A 173 5.01 13.77 8.15
C THR A 173 4.83 12.51 9.01
N SER A 174 4.04 12.61 10.07
CA SER A 174 3.67 11.47 10.93
C SER A 174 2.15 11.41 11.03
N PRO A 175 1.46 10.83 10.04
CA PRO A 175 0.00 10.75 10.06
C PRO A 175 -0.47 9.88 11.24
N SER A 176 -1.45 10.36 11.98
CA SER A 176 -1.89 9.73 13.24
C SER A 176 -2.82 8.53 13.04
N GLY A 177 -3.49 8.45 11.88
CA GLY A 177 -4.40 7.36 11.56
C GLY A 177 -5.59 7.17 12.51
N ALA A 178 -6.35 6.14 12.25
CA ALA A 178 -7.57 5.83 13.02
C ALA A 178 -7.30 5.37 14.47
N LEU A 179 -6.16 4.76 14.74
CA LEU A 179 -5.80 4.30 16.10
C LEU A 179 -5.68 5.45 17.10
N ALA A 180 -5.25 6.64 16.67
CA ALA A 180 -5.17 7.80 17.53
C ALA A 180 -6.54 8.20 18.09
N GLN A 181 -7.61 7.93 17.36
CA GLN A 181 -8.98 8.21 17.81
C GLN A 181 -9.46 7.24 18.91
N LEU A 182 -8.87 6.03 18.95
CA LEU A 182 -9.16 5.04 19.99
C LEU A 182 -8.35 5.29 21.27
N ALA A 183 -7.24 6.02 21.18
CA ALA A 183 -6.39 6.37 22.31
C ALA A 183 -6.89 7.63 23.07
N VAL A 184 -8.16 7.97 22.95
CA VAL A 184 -8.76 9.08 23.68
C VAL A 184 -9.11 8.71 25.12
N THR A 185 -9.20 9.72 25.98
CA THR A 185 -9.68 9.53 27.36
C THR A 185 -11.04 8.83 27.37
N PRO A 186 -11.24 7.83 28.21
CA PRO A 186 -12.50 7.11 28.28
C PRO A 186 -13.70 8.03 28.45
N SER A 187 -14.78 7.71 27.75
CA SER A 187 -16.06 8.39 27.92
C SER A 187 -16.54 8.33 29.38
N GLU A 188 -17.59 9.10 29.70
CA GLU A 188 -18.21 9.06 31.03
C GLU A 188 -18.57 7.62 31.46
N GLN A 189 -19.03 6.78 30.51
CA GLN A 189 -19.28 5.36 30.76
C GLN A 189 -18.02 4.58 31.09
N GLY A 190 -16.89 4.86 30.42
CA GLY A 190 -15.60 4.27 30.72
C GLY A 190 -15.09 4.64 32.12
N ALA A 191 -15.28 5.90 32.53
CA ALA A 191 -14.96 6.35 33.87
C ALA A 191 -15.80 5.63 34.95
N ARG A 192 -17.08 5.38 34.69
CA ARG A 192 -17.96 4.59 35.59
C ARG A 192 -17.50 3.15 35.74
N LEU A 193 -17.04 2.51 34.66
CA LEU A 193 -16.46 1.15 34.71
C LEU A 193 -15.13 1.13 35.45
N ALA A 194 -14.30 2.15 35.30
CA ALA A 194 -13.01 2.26 35.98
C ALA A 194 -13.18 2.46 37.50
N SER A 195 -14.22 3.20 37.92
CA SER A 195 -14.51 3.42 39.37
C SER A 195 -14.97 2.16 40.10
N ASN A 196 -15.46 1.13 39.42
CA ASN A 196 -15.89 -0.15 40.00
C ASN A 196 -14.76 -1.17 40.13
N ARG A 197 -13.49 -0.80 39.92
CA ARG A 197 -12.31 -1.68 40.12
C ARG A 197 -11.88 -1.87 41.57
N SER A 198 -12.63 -1.37 42.53
CA SER A 198 -12.38 -1.54 43.99
C SER A 198 -13.31 -2.57 44.63
N LEU A 199 -13.51 -3.71 43.94
CA LEU A 199 -14.12 -4.93 44.52
C LEU A 199 -13.10 -6.05 44.53
#